data_adc46f1c6efdf617915724336e42cfba
#
_entry.id   adc46f1c6efdf617915724336e42cfba
#
_cell.length_a   1.000
_cell.length_b   1.000
_cell.length_c   1.000
_cell.angle_alpha   90.00
_cell.angle_beta   90.00
_cell.angle_gamma   90.00
#
_symmetry.space_group_name_H-M   'P 1'
#
loop_
_entity.id
_entity.type
_entity.pdbx_description
1 polymer ?
#
loop_
_entity_poly.entity_id
_entity_poly.type
_entity_poly.pdbx_seq_one_letter_code
_entity_poly.pdbx_strand_id
1 'polypeptide(L)'
;MVGYDFDKTIYKRDSSTDFFIYMIFSRPYLLIFLPWFLSVLLLYGLKIMSKKRTKECLFFFVPWHKNIDKIVDKFWSKKANGIKEWYALQKRDDDIIISASLGFILKPIMDTLNIKNWIATNYNVKTGKIYGENCYGEEKVVQFNKMFGEKKLEAFYSDSLSDLPMMKISKQAILVDGDSLKEINLKDYN
;
A
#
# COMPACT_ATOMS: atom_id res chain seq x y z
N MET A 1 -0.25 17.48 -10.62
CA MET A 1 -0.31 16.37 -9.63
C MET A 1 -0.24 15.06 -10.37
N VAL A 2 0.73 14.20 -10.04
CA VAL A 2 0.86 12.84 -10.52
C VAL A 2 0.51 11.89 -9.37
N GLY A 3 -0.18 10.79 -9.69
CA GLY A 3 -0.55 9.76 -8.73
C GLY A 3 0.32 8.52 -8.88
N TYR A 4 0.61 7.87 -7.76
CA TYR A 4 1.39 6.63 -7.73
C TYR A 4 0.76 5.63 -6.77
N ASP A 5 0.74 4.36 -7.16
CA ASP A 5 0.66 3.29 -6.18
C ASP A 5 2.00 3.17 -5.45
N PHE A 6 2.04 2.47 -4.32
CA PHE A 6 3.25 2.36 -3.51
C PHE A 6 3.99 1.04 -3.73
N ASP A 7 3.32 -0.08 -3.42
CA ASP A 7 3.93 -1.40 -3.40
C ASP A 7 4.24 -1.89 -4.82
N LYS A 8 5.48 -2.39 -5.06
CA LYS A 8 6.02 -2.79 -6.37
C LYS A 8 6.04 -1.68 -7.42
N THR A 9 5.42 -0.53 -7.13
CA THR A 9 5.45 0.67 -7.98
C THR A 9 6.63 1.54 -7.62
N ILE A 10 6.57 2.33 -6.54
CA ILE A 10 7.70 3.16 -6.07
C ILE A 10 8.57 2.46 -5.02
N TYR A 11 8.05 1.49 -4.32
CA TYR A 11 8.77 0.55 -3.47
C TYR A 11 8.92 -0.79 -4.18
N LYS A 12 10.12 -1.38 -4.18
CA LYS A 12 10.45 -2.60 -4.95
C LYS A 12 9.63 -3.83 -4.57
N ARG A 13 9.04 -3.85 -3.37
CA ARG A 13 8.35 -5.01 -2.80
C ARG A 13 6.96 -4.65 -2.29
N ASP A 14 6.30 -5.58 -1.62
CA ASP A 14 5.05 -5.32 -0.89
C ASP A 14 5.37 -4.96 0.56
N SER A 15 5.06 -3.74 0.95
CA SER A 15 5.40 -3.19 2.26
C SER A 15 4.69 -3.89 3.42
N SER A 16 3.44 -4.29 3.21
CA SER A 16 2.66 -5.02 4.22
C SER A 16 3.25 -6.42 4.46
N THR A 17 3.60 -7.12 3.39
CA THR A 17 4.26 -8.44 3.45
C THR A 17 5.65 -8.33 4.09
N ASP A 18 6.47 -7.37 3.66
CA ASP A 18 7.80 -7.17 4.23
C ASP A 18 7.73 -6.82 5.72
N PHE A 19 6.76 -6.00 6.14
CA PHE A 19 6.56 -5.68 7.55
C PHE A 19 6.06 -6.89 8.34
N PHE A 20 5.13 -7.67 7.79
CA PHE A 20 4.68 -8.92 8.42
C PHE A 20 5.86 -9.88 8.66
N ILE A 21 6.68 -10.11 7.64
CA ILE A 21 7.87 -10.95 7.75
C ILE A 21 8.86 -10.38 8.78
N TYR A 22 9.08 -9.06 8.75
CA TYR A 22 9.93 -8.39 9.73
C TYR A 22 9.42 -8.60 11.16
N MET A 23 8.12 -8.56 11.40
CA MET A 23 7.51 -8.82 12.70
C MET A 23 7.76 -10.25 13.16
N ILE A 24 7.57 -11.25 12.29
CA ILE A 24 7.83 -12.66 12.60
C ILE A 24 9.28 -12.87 13.05
N PHE A 25 10.26 -12.33 12.30
CA PHE A 25 11.69 -12.46 12.67
C PHE A 25 12.09 -11.64 13.90
N SER A 26 11.47 -10.48 14.11
CA SER A 26 11.75 -9.61 15.26
C SER A 26 11.03 -10.06 16.53
N ARG A 27 10.00 -10.90 16.41
CA ARG A 27 9.11 -11.38 17.47
C ARG A 27 8.82 -12.87 17.28
N PRO A 28 9.79 -13.77 17.51
CA PRO A 28 9.67 -15.20 17.20
C PRO A 28 8.47 -15.89 17.89
N TYR A 29 7.97 -15.33 18.98
CA TYR A 29 6.75 -15.86 19.64
C TYR A 29 5.51 -15.80 18.74
N LEU A 30 5.50 -14.94 17.70
CA LEU A 30 4.40 -14.91 16.72
C LEU A 30 4.32 -16.20 15.88
N LEU A 31 5.40 -17.00 15.85
CA LEU A 31 5.38 -18.30 15.16
C LEU A 31 4.39 -19.30 15.77
N ILE A 32 3.99 -19.12 17.04
CA ILE A 32 2.93 -19.96 17.65
C ILE A 32 1.60 -19.84 16.90
N PHE A 33 1.40 -18.71 16.18
CA PHE A 33 0.22 -18.46 15.37
C PHE A 33 0.40 -18.88 13.90
N LEU A 34 1.47 -19.60 13.55
CA LEU A 34 1.70 -20.05 12.18
C LEU A 34 0.49 -20.84 11.60
N PRO A 35 -0.13 -21.79 12.32
CA PRO A 35 -1.34 -22.47 11.81
C PRO A 35 -2.47 -21.49 11.49
N TRP A 36 -2.66 -20.46 12.31
CA TRP A 36 -3.63 -19.40 12.07
C TRP A 36 -3.31 -18.61 10.79
N PHE A 37 -2.07 -18.16 10.63
CA PHE A 37 -1.65 -17.42 9.44
C PHE A 37 -1.84 -18.24 8.16
N LEU A 38 -1.47 -19.52 8.19
CA LEU A 38 -1.66 -20.42 7.05
C LEU A 38 -3.15 -20.62 6.73
N SER A 39 -4.00 -20.77 7.74
CA SER A 39 -5.45 -20.89 7.54
C SER A 39 -6.05 -19.62 6.91
N VAL A 40 -5.64 -18.43 7.38
CA VAL A 40 -6.07 -17.15 6.83
C VAL A 40 -5.66 -17.01 5.36
N LEU A 41 -4.41 -17.36 5.02
CA LEU A 41 -3.91 -17.30 3.65
C LEU A 41 -4.63 -18.32 2.74
N LEU A 42 -4.92 -19.52 3.25
CA LEU A 42 -5.69 -20.53 2.52
C LEU A 42 -7.10 -20.03 2.21
N LEU A 43 -7.82 -19.51 3.22
CA LEU A 43 -9.17 -18.96 3.04
C LEU A 43 -9.19 -17.77 2.07
N TYR A 44 -8.15 -16.94 2.08
CA TYR A 44 -7.98 -15.87 1.11
C TYR A 44 -7.73 -16.40 -0.30
N GLY A 45 -6.85 -17.38 -0.46
CA GLY A 45 -6.57 -18.02 -1.74
C GLY A 45 -7.80 -18.71 -2.34
N LEU A 46 -8.65 -19.31 -1.51
CA LEU A 46 -9.95 -19.89 -1.89
C LEU A 46 -11.04 -18.83 -2.15
N LYS A 47 -10.71 -17.52 -2.06
CA LYS A 47 -11.66 -16.40 -2.21
C LYS A 47 -12.83 -16.39 -1.22
N ILE A 48 -12.71 -17.12 -0.11
CA ILE A 48 -13.71 -17.15 0.99
C ILE A 48 -13.58 -15.91 1.87
N MET A 49 -12.36 -15.36 1.97
CA MET A 49 -12.07 -14.20 2.82
C MET A 49 -11.71 -12.96 1.98
N SER A 50 -12.28 -11.80 2.32
CA SER A 50 -11.97 -10.54 1.66
C SER A 50 -10.56 -10.04 2.00
N LYS A 51 -9.95 -9.22 1.12
CA LYS A 51 -8.65 -8.57 1.39
C LYS A 51 -8.63 -7.79 2.70
N LYS A 52 -9.71 -7.07 3.02
CA LYS A 52 -9.87 -6.33 4.27
C LYS A 52 -9.76 -7.27 5.47
N ARG A 53 -10.58 -8.32 5.49
CA ARG A 53 -10.61 -9.28 6.60
C ARG A 53 -9.29 -10.03 6.74
N THR A 54 -8.67 -10.40 5.62
CA THR A 54 -7.34 -11.04 5.61
C THR A 54 -6.30 -10.17 6.30
N LYS A 55 -6.23 -8.88 5.98
CA LYS A 55 -5.31 -7.96 6.65
C LYS A 55 -5.59 -7.84 8.14
N GLU A 56 -6.84 -7.70 8.56
CA GLU A 56 -7.20 -7.69 9.97
C GLU A 56 -6.74 -8.96 10.70
N CYS A 57 -6.92 -10.12 10.07
CA CYS A 57 -6.54 -11.40 10.65
C CYS A 57 -5.02 -11.64 10.65
N LEU A 58 -4.28 -11.15 9.66
CA LEU A 58 -2.83 -11.27 9.62
C LEU A 58 -2.14 -10.31 10.60
N PHE A 59 -2.71 -9.11 10.80
CA PHE A 59 -2.12 -8.07 11.65
C PHE A 59 -2.78 -7.98 13.03
N PHE A 60 -3.53 -9.00 13.46
CA PHE A 60 -4.25 -9.02 14.73
C PHE A 60 -3.37 -8.77 15.96
N PHE A 61 -2.08 -9.03 15.86
CA PHE A 61 -1.09 -8.85 16.94
C PHE A 61 -0.62 -7.40 17.11
N VAL A 62 -0.92 -6.50 16.16
CA VAL A 62 -0.48 -5.09 16.20
C VAL A 62 -0.91 -4.37 17.48
N PRO A 63 -2.16 -4.52 17.98
CA PRO A 63 -2.61 -3.89 19.22
C PRO A 63 -1.82 -4.31 20.48
N TRP A 64 -1.10 -5.42 20.43
CA TRP A 64 -0.29 -5.88 21.57
C TRP A 64 0.98 -5.06 21.76
N HIS A 65 1.35 -4.24 20.77
CA HIS A 65 2.60 -3.48 20.75
C HIS A 65 2.34 -2.00 21.02
N LYS A 66 2.51 -1.56 22.28
CA LYS A 66 2.29 -0.15 22.70
C LYS A 66 3.11 0.87 21.88
N ASN A 67 4.29 0.47 21.38
CA ASN A 67 5.20 1.33 20.62
C ASN A 67 5.34 0.87 19.17
N ILE A 68 4.22 0.55 18.52
CA ILE A 68 4.23 0.07 17.13
C ILE A 68 4.93 1.05 16.18
N ASP A 69 4.80 2.34 16.39
CA ASP A 69 5.43 3.38 15.57
C ASP A 69 6.96 3.21 15.55
N LYS A 70 7.61 3.03 16.73
CA LYS A 70 9.05 2.78 16.82
C LYS A 70 9.47 1.49 16.10
N ILE A 71 8.61 0.49 16.08
CA ILE A 71 8.87 -0.76 15.38
C ILE A 71 8.84 -0.53 13.86
N VAL A 72 7.87 0.25 13.37
CA VAL A 72 7.76 0.61 11.96
C VAL A 72 8.92 1.53 11.53
N ASP A 73 9.34 2.48 12.37
CA ASP A 73 10.53 3.31 12.10
C ASP A 73 11.78 2.43 11.93
N LYS A 74 11.98 1.46 12.84
CA LYS A 74 13.09 0.50 12.75
C LYS A 74 12.98 -0.42 11.53
N PHE A 75 11.81 -0.77 11.10
CA PHE A 75 11.58 -1.49 9.86
C PHE A 75 12.05 -0.66 8.67
N TRP A 76 11.58 0.58 8.54
CA TRP A 76 11.94 1.44 7.42
C TRP A 76 13.41 1.87 7.43
N SER A 77 14.06 2.02 8.60
CA SER A 77 15.51 2.25 8.65
C SER A 77 16.34 1.16 7.94
N LYS A 78 15.77 -0.06 7.80
CA LYS A 78 16.39 -1.18 7.09
C LYS A 78 15.89 -1.39 5.66
N LYS A 79 14.75 -0.82 5.31
CA LYS A 79 14.02 -1.12 4.06
C LYS A 79 13.85 0.08 3.13
N ALA A 80 14.13 1.30 3.59
CA ALA A 80 13.97 2.51 2.78
C ALA A 80 14.80 2.52 1.48
N ASN A 81 15.91 1.78 1.43
CA ASN A 81 16.70 1.57 0.22
C ASN A 81 15.95 0.79 -0.87
N GLY A 82 14.78 0.25 -0.56
CA GLY A 82 13.86 -0.33 -1.53
C GLY A 82 13.03 0.68 -2.33
N ILE A 83 13.09 1.96 -2.02
CA ILE A 83 12.49 3.01 -2.86
C ILE A 83 13.24 3.07 -4.18
N LYS A 84 12.50 3.06 -5.29
CA LYS A 84 13.07 3.04 -6.64
C LYS A 84 13.68 4.40 -6.98
N GLU A 85 14.84 4.37 -7.61
CA GLU A 85 15.61 5.57 -7.95
C GLU A 85 14.84 6.48 -8.94
N TRP A 86 14.20 5.88 -9.94
CA TRP A 86 13.43 6.64 -10.92
C TRP A 86 12.33 7.51 -10.27
N TYR A 87 11.68 7.00 -9.21
CA TYR A 87 10.69 7.78 -8.48
C TYR A 87 11.36 8.94 -7.72
N ALA A 88 12.47 8.67 -7.02
CA ALA A 88 13.18 9.68 -6.27
C ALA A 88 13.65 10.85 -7.15
N LEU A 89 14.01 10.56 -8.41
CA LEU A 89 14.46 11.57 -9.39
C LEU A 89 13.32 12.41 -9.97
N GLN A 90 12.10 11.88 -10.08
CA GLN A 90 10.99 12.59 -10.75
C GLN A 90 9.91 13.10 -9.79
N LYS A 91 9.95 12.72 -8.51
CA LYS A 91 8.90 13.10 -7.54
C LYS A 91 8.76 14.62 -7.44
N ARG A 92 7.52 15.09 -7.24
CA ARG A 92 7.16 16.50 -7.07
C ARG A 92 6.43 16.71 -5.75
N ASP A 93 6.43 17.93 -5.25
CA ASP A 93 5.80 18.31 -3.97
C ASP A 93 4.28 18.16 -3.99
N ASP A 94 3.66 18.19 -5.17
CA ASP A 94 2.22 18.05 -5.37
C ASP A 94 1.77 16.62 -5.71
N ASP A 95 2.69 15.66 -5.75
CA ASP A 95 2.38 14.26 -6.03
C ASP A 95 1.54 13.62 -4.94
N ILE A 96 0.79 12.58 -5.31
CA ILE A 96 -0.01 11.80 -4.38
C ILE A 96 0.31 10.31 -4.46
N ILE A 97 0.47 9.70 -3.29
CA ILE A 97 0.59 8.24 -3.15
C ILE A 97 -0.77 7.66 -2.74
N ILE A 98 -1.25 6.64 -3.45
CA ILE A 98 -2.53 5.98 -3.14
C ILE A 98 -2.31 4.48 -3.08
N SER A 99 -2.28 3.92 -1.87
CA SER A 99 -1.88 2.54 -1.62
C SER A 99 -2.93 1.72 -0.89
N ALA A 100 -3.01 0.45 -1.24
CA ALA A 100 -3.79 -0.52 -0.49
C ALA A 100 -3.13 -0.90 0.85
N SER A 101 -1.84 -0.61 1.06
CA SER A 101 -1.13 -0.95 2.30
C SER A 101 -1.69 -0.23 3.53
N LEU A 102 -1.40 -0.76 4.71
CA LEU A 102 -1.91 -0.22 5.96
C LEU A 102 -1.22 1.11 6.31
N GLY A 103 -2.01 2.14 6.56
CA GLY A 103 -1.51 3.51 6.73
C GLY A 103 -0.45 3.66 7.82
N PHE A 104 -0.56 2.90 8.94
CA PHE A 104 0.44 2.96 10.00
C PHE A 104 1.83 2.45 9.55
N ILE A 105 1.87 1.51 8.59
CA ILE A 105 3.14 1.03 8.02
C ILE A 105 3.75 2.10 7.12
N LEU A 106 2.92 2.79 6.32
CA LEU A 106 3.40 3.75 5.33
C LEU A 106 3.79 5.10 5.92
N LYS A 107 3.13 5.52 7.01
CA LYS A 107 3.33 6.86 7.57
C LYS A 107 4.81 7.26 7.73
N PRO A 108 5.71 6.48 8.37
CA PRO A 108 7.10 6.90 8.56
C PRO A 108 7.88 7.05 7.26
N ILE A 109 7.59 6.23 6.24
CA ILE A 109 8.29 6.38 4.95
C ILE A 109 7.75 7.57 4.16
N MET A 110 6.45 7.89 4.27
CA MET A 110 5.89 9.12 3.69
C MET A 110 6.56 10.36 4.30
N ASP A 111 6.71 10.37 5.64
CA ASP A 111 7.41 11.43 6.36
C ASP A 111 8.88 11.54 5.90
N THR A 112 9.60 10.41 5.80
CA THR A 112 11.00 10.36 5.33
C THR A 112 11.16 10.86 3.89
N LEU A 113 10.22 10.52 3.02
CA LEU A 113 10.22 10.95 1.62
C LEU A 113 9.65 12.37 1.44
N ASN A 114 9.22 13.02 2.52
CA ASN A 114 8.54 14.33 2.48
C ASN A 114 7.31 14.35 1.54
N ILE A 115 6.52 13.27 1.56
CA ILE A 115 5.28 13.15 0.79
C ILE A 115 4.14 13.75 1.60
N LYS A 116 3.57 14.85 1.10
CA LYS A 116 2.50 15.59 1.79
C LYS A 116 1.11 14.98 1.56
N ASN A 117 0.89 14.47 0.34
CA ASN A 117 -0.40 13.92 -0.05
C ASN A 117 -0.29 12.39 -0.16
N TRP A 118 -1.03 11.68 0.66
CA TRP A 118 -1.11 10.23 0.55
C TRP A 118 -2.39 9.66 1.13
N ILE A 119 -2.85 8.58 0.56
CA ILE A 119 -4.04 7.82 0.93
C ILE A 119 -3.62 6.37 1.10
N ALA A 120 -4.07 5.73 2.18
CA ALA A 120 -3.78 4.33 2.46
C ALA A 120 -4.95 3.69 3.21
N THR A 121 -4.94 2.36 3.32
CA THR A 121 -5.94 1.66 4.11
C THR A 121 -5.88 2.09 5.57
N ASN A 122 -6.98 2.63 6.08
CA ASN A 122 -7.07 3.17 7.43
C ASN A 122 -7.20 2.04 8.47
N TYR A 123 -6.06 1.66 9.07
CA TYR A 123 -5.99 0.62 10.10
C TYR A 123 -5.77 1.23 11.47
N ASN A 124 -6.63 0.87 12.42
CA ASN A 124 -6.48 1.31 13.81
C ASN A 124 -5.56 0.36 14.58
N VAL A 125 -4.39 0.86 14.96
CA VAL A 125 -3.38 0.09 15.68
C VAL A 125 -3.79 -0.33 17.09
N LYS A 126 -4.83 0.31 17.69
CA LYS A 126 -5.31 -0.03 19.02
C LYS A 126 -6.35 -1.18 18.99
N THR A 127 -7.16 -1.23 17.93
CA THR A 127 -8.26 -2.19 17.83
C THR A 127 -7.95 -3.35 16.87
N GLY A 128 -6.94 -3.23 16.01
CA GLY A 128 -6.64 -4.21 14.98
C GLY A 128 -7.65 -4.25 13.83
N LYS A 129 -8.40 -3.16 13.63
CA LYS A 129 -9.48 -3.08 12.64
C LYS A 129 -9.22 -2.04 11.57
N ILE A 130 -9.73 -2.30 10.38
CA ILE A 130 -9.76 -1.36 9.26
C ILE A 130 -11.05 -0.55 9.35
N TYR A 131 -10.92 0.77 9.40
CA TYR A 131 -12.04 1.70 9.29
C TYR A 131 -12.33 2.01 7.82
N GLY A 132 -13.60 1.93 7.43
CA GLY A 132 -13.99 2.01 6.03
C GLY A 132 -13.58 0.75 5.25
N GLU A 133 -13.22 0.92 3.99
CA GLU A 133 -12.83 -0.16 3.12
C GLU A 133 -11.31 -0.25 2.90
N ASN A 134 -10.84 -1.38 2.37
CA ASN A 134 -9.45 -1.52 1.93
C ASN A 134 -9.24 -0.65 0.68
N CYS A 135 -8.26 0.25 0.71
CA CYS A 135 -7.95 1.21 -0.36
C CYS A 135 -7.40 0.50 -1.61
N TYR A 136 -8.28 -0.21 -2.35
CA TYR A 136 -7.92 -1.07 -3.47
C TYR A 136 -8.94 -0.94 -4.60
N GLY A 137 -8.48 -0.92 -5.86
CA GLY A 137 -9.35 -0.83 -7.02
C GLY A 137 -10.19 0.46 -7.02
N GLU A 138 -11.51 0.33 -7.17
CA GLU A 138 -12.46 1.45 -7.16
C GLU A 138 -12.39 2.29 -5.87
N GLU A 139 -12.08 1.67 -4.73
CA GLU A 139 -11.99 2.39 -3.47
C GLU A 139 -10.87 3.45 -3.48
N LYS A 140 -9.81 3.25 -4.26
CA LYS A 140 -8.78 4.28 -4.46
C LYS A 140 -9.39 5.56 -5.05
N VAL A 141 -10.26 5.42 -6.05
CA VAL A 141 -10.98 6.55 -6.69
C VAL A 141 -11.92 7.22 -5.70
N VAL A 142 -12.69 6.43 -4.94
CA VAL A 142 -13.61 6.96 -3.93
C VAL A 142 -12.86 7.81 -2.90
N GLN A 143 -11.74 7.30 -2.38
CA GLN A 143 -10.94 8.02 -1.38
C GLN A 143 -10.23 9.24 -1.97
N PHE A 144 -9.73 9.12 -3.19
CA PHE A 144 -9.14 10.25 -3.91
C PHE A 144 -10.16 11.38 -4.11
N ASN A 145 -11.37 11.06 -4.59
CA ASN A 145 -12.42 12.05 -4.81
C ASN A 145 -12.91 12.70 -3.51
N LYS A 146 -12.93 11.97 -2.39
CA LYS A 146 -13.23 12.55 -1.07
C LYS A 146 -12.23 13.63 -0.66
N MET A 147 -10.96 13.48 -1.03
CA MET A 147 -9.89 14.41 -0.65
C MET A 147 -9.73 15.58 -1.64
N PHE A 148 -9.88 15.32 -2.93
CA PHE A 148 -9.53 16.27 -4.00
C PHE A 148 -10.71 16.64 -4.91
N GLY A 149 -11.90 16.08 -4.70
CA GLY A 149 -13.02 16.23 -5.63
C GLY A 149 -12.76 15.48 -6.95
N GLU A 150 -13.48 15.84 -7.99
CA GLU A 150 -13.37 15.24 -9.34
C GLU A 150 -12.14 15.74 -10.12
N LYS A 151 -10.99 15.90 -9.44
CA LYS A 151 -9.76 16.28 -10.11
C LYS A 151 -9.24 15.14 -10.97
N LYS A 152 -8.68 15.48 -12.13
CA LYS A 152 -7.96 14.52 -12.97
C LYS A 152 -6.47 14.58 -12.64
N LEU A 153 -5.84 13.42 -12.57
CA LEU A 153 -4.38 13.31 -12.46
C LEU A 153 -3.72 13.54 -13.84
N GLU A 154 -2.51 14.04 -13.85
CA GLU A 154 -1.69 14.13 -15.07
C GLU A 154 -1.29 12.74 -15.54
N ALA A 155 -0.85 11.89 -14.61
CA ALA A 155 -0.53 10.49 -14.84
C ALA A 155 -0.82 9.68 -13.58
N PHE A 156 -1.04 8.37 -13.74
CA PHE A 156 -1.08 7.41 -12.64
C PHE A 156 -0.16 6.23 -12.93
N TYR A 157 0.73 5.94 -11.99
CA TYR A 157 1.71 4.86 -12.05
C TYR A 157 1.30 3.72 -11.14
N SER A 158 1.25 2.50 -11.66
CA SER A 158 0.98 1.29 -10.86
C SER A 158 1.61 0.05 -11.51
N ASP A 159 1.97 -0.94 -10.67
CA ASP A 159 2.42 -2.27 -11.11
C ASP A 159 1.25 -3.17 -11.53
N SER A 160 0.00 -2.74 -11.30
CA SER A 160 -1.16 -3.63 -11.38
C SER A 160 -2.33 -3.01 -12.15
N LEU A 161 -2.94 -3.81 -13.02
CA LEU A 161 -4.21 -3.47 -13.68
C LEU A 161 -5.41 -3.40 -12.69
N SER A 162 -5.23 -3.83 -11.45
CA SER A 162 -6.25 -3.58 -10.41
C SER A 162 -6.49 -2.08 -10.15
N ASP A 163 -5.55 -1.23 -10.55
CA ASP A 163 -5.63 0.23 -10.44
C ASP A 163 -6.16 0.92 -11.71
N LEU A 164 -6.70 0.14 -12.67
CA LEU A 164 -7.39 0.71 -13.84
C LEU A 164 -8.39 1.82 -13.50
N PRO A 165 -9.18 1.73 -12.40
CA PRO A 165 -10.07 2.84 -12.03
C PRO A 165 -9.33 4.16 -11.82
N MET A 166 -8.16 4.15 -11.16
CA MET A 166 -7.33 5.35 -10.99
C MET A 166 -6.69 5.80 -12.32
N MET A 167 -6.26 4.85 -13.13
CA MET A 167 -5.71 5.12 -14.45
C MET A 167 -6.74 5.79 -15.37
N LYS A 168 -8.02 5.38 -15.30
CA LYS A 168 -9.12 5.94 -16.10
C LYS A 168 -9.45 7.40 -15.77
N ILE A 169 -9.16 7.86 -14.55
CA ILE A 169 -9.32 9.28 -14.17
C ILE A 169 -8.04 10.10 -14.37
N SER A 170 -7.01 9.52 -14.98
CA SER A 170 -5.73 10.16 -15.31
C SER A 170 -5.64 10.44 -16.81
N LYS A 171 -4.82 11.44 -17.19
CA LYS A 171 -4.53 11.71 -18.60
C LYS A 171 -3.63 10.66 -19.22
N GLN A 172 -2.68 10.13 -18.44
CA GLN A 172 -1.76 9.07 -18.82
C GLN A 172 -1.81 7.94 -17.81
N ALA A 173 -1.75 6.71 -18.29
CA ALA A 173 -1.70 5.50 -17.48
C ALA A 173 -0.36 4.78 -17.70
N ILE A 174 0.43 4.66 -16.64
CA ILE A 174 1.77 4.09 -16.70
C ILE A 174 1.81 2.79 -15.91
N LEU A 175 2.04 1.70 -16.61
CA LEU A 175 2.28 0.40 -16.00
C LEU A 175 3.77 0.27 -15.66
N VAL A 176 4.04 -0.12 -14.41
CA VAL A 176 5.39 -0.27 -13.86
C VAL A 176 5.72 -1.74 -13.73
N ASP A 177 6.75 -2.20 -14.44
CA ASP A 177 7.27 -3.56 -14.33
C ASP A 177 8.76 -3.51 -13.97
N GLY A 178 9.07 -3.87 -12.72
CA GLY A 178 10.40 -3.61 -12.17
C GLY A 178 10.73 -2.12 -12.21
N ASP A 179 11.78 -1.74 -12.93
CA ASP A 179 12.17 -0.34 -13.16
C ASP A 179 11.72 0.17 -14.55
N SER A 180 11.02 -0.67 -15.33
CA SER A 180 10.48 -0.30 -16.64
C SER A 180 9.15 0.43 -16.50
N LEU A 181 8.99 1.53 -17.25
CA LEU A 181 7.79 2.36 -17.28
C LEU A 181 7.19 2.27 -18.69
N LYS A 182 5.94 1.79 -18.77
CA LYS A 182 5.24 1.61 -20.04
C LYS A 182 3.90 2.35 -20.01
N GLU A 183 3.72 3.33 -20.88
CA GLU A 183 2.41 3.91 -21.08
C GLU A 183 1.47 2.89 -21.73
N ILE A 184 0.27 2.75 -21.19
CA ILE A 184 -0.76 1.85 -21.71
C ILE A 184 -1.92 2.62 -22.30
N ASN A 185 -2.49 2.08 -23.38
CA ASN A 185 -3.69 2.64 -23.99
C ASN A 185 -4.93 2.11 -23.27
N LEU A 186 -5.62 2.98 -22.55
CA LEU A 186 -6.81 2.60 -21.79
C LEU A 186 -7.99 2.07 -22.64
N LYS A 187 -7.97 2.32 -23.96
CA LYS A 187 -9.00 1.77 -24.88
C LYS A 187 -8.91 0.23 -24.96
N ASP A 188 -7.76 -0.34 -24.70
CA ASP A 188 -7.53 -1.80 -24.76
C ASP A 188 -8.10 -2.52 -23.52
N TYR A 189 -8.62 -1.76 -22.53
CA TYR A 189 -9.12 -2.25 -21.24
C TYR A 189 -10.57 -1.81 -20.94
N ASN A 190 -11.35 -1.52 -21.96
CA ASN A 190 -12.78 -1.19 -21.86
C ASN A 190 -13.67 -2.41 -22.07
#